data_2ac2393dbd4476ec46ac4131b26b2dfc
#
_entry.id   2ac2393dbd4476ec46ac4131b26b2dfc
#
_cell.length_a   1.000
_cell.length_b   1.000
_cell.length_c   1.000
_cell.angle_alpha   90.00
_cell.angle_beta   90.00
_cell.angle_gamma   90.00
#
_symmetry.space_group_name_H-M   'P 1'
#
loop_
_entity.id
_entity.type
_entity.pdbx_description
1 polymer ?
#
loop_
_entity_poly.entity_id
_entity_poly.type
_entity_poly.pdbx_seq_one_letter_code
_entity_poly.pdbx_strand_id
1 'polypeptide(L)'
;YIENAVDTTQLGGYSANFKRFTKYIKKGKKGYAKSAYSAYRERSLGLGAMGFHAYLQSRGIPFEGVFATGFNYKAFKHIKNKATSATKRLAEIRGECPDLYGNDRRNANLLAVAPNASSGIICSGTSPSIEPYRANAYTHKTLSGSYQVKNKFLEKVFKNKGLKVKELEDIWKDISGKDGSVQHLVILTDEEKEIF
;
A
#
# COMPACT_ATOMS: atom_id res chain seq x y z
N TYR A 1 14.86 1.21 3.49
CA TYR A 1 14.90 2.19 4.60
C TYR A 1 14.74 1.50 5.95
N ILE A 2 13.76 0.63 6.12
CA ILE A 2 13.52 -0.13 7.37
C ILE A 2 14.64 -1.15 7.59
N GLU A 3 15.11 -1.81 6.56
CA GLU A 3 16.24 -2.72 6.65
C GLU A 3 17.53 -1.99 7.05
N ASN A 4 17.74 -0.78 6.55
CA ASN A 4 18.85 0.06 6.97
C ASN A 4 18.72 0.54 8.41
N ALA A 5 17.53 0.79 8.92
CA ALA A 5 17.31 1.16 10.33
C ALA A 5 17.62 -0.02 11.28
N VAL A 6 17.32 -1.25 10.86
CA VAL A 6 17.69 -2.48 11.60
C VAL A 6 19.16 -2.84 11.36
N ASP A 7 19.71 -2.48 10.20
CA ASP A 7 21.06 -2.81 9.74
C ASP A 7 22.09 -1.68 9.93
N THR A 8 21.71 -0.53 10.48
CA THR A 8 22.69 0.48 10.97
C THR A 8 23.67 -0.10 11.98
N THR A 9 23.37 -1.28 12.46
CA THR A 9 24.31 -2.12 13.19
C THR A 9 25.47 -2.67 12.35
N GLN A 10 25.45 -2.57 11.01
CA GLN A 10 26.49 -3.13 10.14
C GLN A 10 27.54 -2.14 9.66
N LEU A 11 27.49 -0.88 10.07
CA LEU A 11 28.50 0.12 9.72
C LEU A 11 29.90 -0.12 10.36
N GLY A 12 30.16 -1.29 10.89
CA GLY A 12 31.43 -1.61 11.53
C GLY A 12 31.81 -3.08 11.62
N GLY A 13 31.30 -3.91 10.71
CA GLY A 13 31.59 -5.35 10.72
C GLY A 13 30.71 -6.16 11.69
N TYR A 14 30.28 -7.30 11.23
CA TYR A 14 29.29 -8.19 11.84
C TYR A 14 29.55 -8.51 13.33
N SER A 15 30.81 -8.64 13.75
CA SER A 15 31.18 -9.04 15.12
C SER A 15 31.16 -7.90 16.15
N ALA A 16 31.52 -6.69 15.74
CA ALA A 16 31.59 -5.53 16.63
C ALA A 16 30.20 -5.00 16.97
N ASN A 17 29.31 -5.02 16.00
CA ASN A 17 27.94 -4.53 16.16
C ASN A 17 27.03 -5.55 16.87
N PHE A 18 27.26 -6.84 16.72
CA PHE A 18 26.58 -7.86 17.51
C PHE A 18 26.93 -7.73 19.00
N LYS A 19 28.20 -7.51 19.33
CA LYS A 19 28.64 -7.24 20.73
C LYS A 19 28.03 -5.95 21.27
N ARG A 20 27.90 -4.90 20.44
CA ARG A 20 27.30 -3.63 20.84
C ARG A 20 25.78 -3.76 21.00
N PHE A 21 25.10 -4.48 20.11
CA PHE A 21 23.69 -4.80 20.18
C PHE A 21 23.35 -5.68 21.40
N THR A 22 24.09 -6.74 21.64
CA THR A 22 23.92 -7.58 22.84
C THR A 22 24.23 -6.83 24.15
N LYS A 23 25.14 -5.86 24.12
CA LYS A 23 25.41 -4.95 25.25
C LYS A 23 24.22 -3.99 25.49
N TYR A 24 23.55 -3.52 24.45
CA TYR A 24 22.33 -2.72 24.55
C TYR A 24 21.16 -3.54 25.12
N ILE A 25 20.99 -4.77 24.67
CA ILE A 25 19.98 -5.71 25.18
C ILE A 25 20.26 -6.03 26.66
N LYS A 26 21.50 -6.30 27.01
CA LYS A 26 21.91 -6.62 28.40
C LYS A 26 21.81 -5.43 29.35
N LYS A 27 21.95 -4.19 28.88
CA LYS A 27 21.88 -2.97 29.74
C LYS A 27 20.44 -2.50 30.04
N GLY A 28 19.42 -3.27 29.67
CA GLY A 28 18.12 -3.22 30.35
C GLY A 28 17.29 -1.98 30.19
N LYS A 29 17.18 -1.37 28.99
CA LYS A 29 16.00 -0.57 28.65
C LYS A 29 14.90 -1.54 28.26
N LYS A 30 14.17 -2.06 29.24
CA LYS A 30 13.29 -3.23 29.19
C LYS A 30 12.24 -3.28 28.06
N GLY A 31 11.80 -2.16 27.49
CA GLY A 31 10.81 -2.13 26.43
C GLY A 31 11.38 -2.33 25.01
N TYR A 32 12.47 -1.67 24.70
CA TYR A 32 13.07 -1.71 23.36
C TYR A 32 13.93 -2.94 23.07
N ALA A 33 14.45 -3.60 24.12
CA ALA A 33 15.34 -4.75 23.97
C ALA A 33 14.64 -5.95 23.31
N LYS A 34 13.38 -6.22 23.63
CA LYS A 34 12.62 -7.34 23.05
C LYS A 34 12.30 -7.09 21.59
N SER A 35 11.84 -5.88 21.25
CA SER A 35 11.54 -5.50 19.86
C SER A 35 12.80 -5.51 18.98
N ALA A 36 13.91 -5.00 19.47
CA ALA A 36 15.17 -5.03 18.76
C ALA A 36 15.69 -6.47 18.57
N TYR A 37 15.50 -7.33 19.56
CA TYR A 37 15.86 -8.74 19.47
C TYR A 37 15.03 -9.48 18.42
N SER A 38 13.70 -9.30 18.44
CA SER A 38 12.80 -9.89 17.44
C SER A 38 13.15 -9.40 16.04
N ALA A 39 13.30 -8.08 15.86
CA ALA A 39 13.67 -7.49 14.58
C ALA A 39 15.02 -8.02 14.04
N TYR A 40 16.00 -8.22 14.92
CA TYR A 40 17.29 -8.81 14.54
C TYR A 40 17.15 -10.26 14.09
N ARG A 41 16.38 -11.05 14.81
CA ARG A 41 16.21 -12.48 14.51
C ARG A 41 15.47 -12.72 13.20
N GLU A 42 14.37 -12.02 12.99
CA GLU A 42 13.49 -12.22 11.85
C GLU A 42 13.87 -11.36 10.64
N ARG A 43 14.31 -10.11 10.90
CA ARG A 43 14.55 -9.10 9.85
C ARG A 43 13.39 -8.98 8.88
N SER A 44 12.17 -9.09 9.42
CA SER A 44 10.93 -9.08 8.64
C SER A 44 10.72 -7.76 7.91
N LEU A 45 10.30 -7.85 6.66
CA LEU A 45 9.87 -6.74 5.80
C LEU A 45 8.41 -6.93 5.44
N GLY A 46 7.73 -5.81 5.21
CA GLY A 46 6.34 -5.78 4.77
C GLY A 46 6.19 -4.94 3.50
N LEU A 47 6.65 -5.46 2.36
CA LEU A 47 6.41 -4.82 1.08
C LEU A 47 4.94 -5.01 0.68
N GLY A 48 4.19 -3.93 0.56
CA GLY A 48 2.80 -3.91 0.12
C GLY A 48 2.60 -3.07 -1.13
N ALA A 49 1.40 -3.13 -1.67
CA ALA A 49 0.95 -2.30 -2.78
C ALA A 49 -0.04 -1.25 -2.29
N MET A 50 -0.14 -0.15 -3.01
CA MET A 50 -1.10 0.92 -2.83
C MET A 50 -1.60 1.38 -4.20
N GLY A 51 -2.86 1.78 -4.27
CA GLY A 51 -3.43 2.28 -5.52
C GLY A 51 -3.93 1.19 -6.46
N PHE A 52 -4.22 0.00 -5.97
CA PHE A 52 -4.69 -1.11 -6.80
C PHE A 52 -6.01 -0.75 -7.52
N HIS A 53 -7.04 -0.31 -6.79
CA HIS A 53 -8.29 0.10 -7.39
C HIS A 53 -8.15 1.34 -8.30
N ALA A 54 -7.35 2.33 -7.87
CA ALA A 54 -7.04 3.50 -8.70
C ALA A 54 -6.43 3.10 -10.05
N TYR A 55 -5.54 2.11 -10.06
CA TYR A 55 -4.98 1.58 -11.30
C TYR A 55 -6.06 0.93 -12.17
N LEU A 56 -6.92 0.08 -11.60
CA LEU A 56 -8.01 -0.56 -12.34
C LEU A 56 -8.94 0.48 -12.97
N GLN A 57 -9.39 1.47 -12.20
CA GLN A 57 -10.22 2.56 -12.70
C GLN A 57 -9.53 3.37 -13.81
N SER A 58 -8.22 3.59 -13.71
CA SER A 58 -7.46 4.27 -14.75
C SER A 58 -7.45 3.50 -16.09
N ARG A 59 -7.70 2.21 -16.05
CA ARG A 59 -7.75 1.30 -17.20
C ARG A 59 -9.17 0.93 -17.62
N GLY A 60 -10.19 1.44 -16.94
CA GLY A 60 -11.57 1.08 -17.20
C GLY A 60 -11.88 -0.39 -16.86
N ILE A 61 -11.24 -0.93 -15.81
CA ILE A 61 -11.40 -2.33 -15.39
C ILE A 61 -12.23 -2.36 -14.12
N PRO A 62 -13.36 -3.07 -14.08
CA PRO A 62 -14.14 -3.31 -12.88
C PRO A 62 -13.32 -4.01 -11.80
N PHE A 63 -13.55 -3.64 -10.53
CA PHE A 63 -12.83 -4.22 -9.40
C PHE A 63 -13.14 -5.72 -9.24
N GLU A 64 -14.38 -6.12 -9.43
CA GLU A 64 -14.87 -7.50 -9.32
C GLU A 64 -14.85 -8.23 -10.67
N GLY A 65 -13.80 -8.08 -11.46
CA GLY A 65 -13.70 -8.67 -12.78
C GLY A 65 -12.59 -9.71 -12.93
N VAL A 66 -12.74 -10.57 -13.93
CA VAL A 66 -11.71 -11.57 -14.31
C VAL A 66 -10.38 -10.90 -14.63
N PHE A 67 -10.41 -9.73 -15.28
CA PHE A 67 -9.20 -8.97 -15.61
C PHE A 67 -8.51 -8.43 -14.34
N ALA A 68 -9.27 -7.95 -13.36
CA ALA A 68 -8.74 -7.51 -12.08
C ALA A 68 -8.08 -8.67 -11.33
N THR A 69 -8.73 -9.83 -11.27
CA THR A 69 -8.20 -11.06 -10.68
C THR A 69 -6.91 -11.51 -11.39
N GLY A 70 -6.91 -11.51 -12.72
CA GLY A 70 -5.73 -11.87 -13.52
C GLY A 70 -4.56 -10.90 -13.31
N PHE A 71 -4.84 -9.60 -13.24
CA PHE A 71 -3.83 -8.59 -12.95
C PHE A 71 -3.27 -8.74 -11.53
N ASN A 72 -4.13 -8.92 -10.53
CA ASN A 72 -3.76 -9.16 -9.14
C ASN A 72 -2.78 -10.34 -9.04
N TYR A 73 -3.14 -11.48 -9.60
CA TYR A 73 -2.29 -12.67 -9.59
C TYR A 73 -0.92 -12.41 -10.24
N LYS A 74 -0.90 -11.80 -11.43
CA LYS A 74 0.36 -11.52 -12.16
C LYS A 74 1.25 -10.53 -11.42
N ALA A 75 0.66 -9.45 -10.91
CA ALA A 75 1.39 -8.39 -10.19
C ALA A 75 2.03 -8.93 -8.90
N PHE A 76 1.24 -9.59 -8.05
CA PHE A 76 1.76 -10.11 -6.78
C PHE A 76 2.68 -11.32 -6.95
N LYS A 77 2.48 -12.15 -7.95
CA LYS A 77 3.45 -13.20 -8.31
C LYS A 77 4.79 -12.59 -8.72
N HIS A 78 4.77 -11.52 -9.53
CA HIS A 78 5.99 -10.81 -9.91
C HIS A 78 6.71 -10.20 -8.70
N ILE A 79 5.97 -9.47 -7.85
CA ILE A 79 6.50 -8.87 -6.62
C ILE A 79 7.12 -9.95 -5.71
N LYS A 80 6.40 -11.05 -5.47
CA LYS A 80 6.88 -12.17 -4.65
C LYS A 80 8.18 -12.76 -5.21
N ASN A 81 8.25 -13.00 -6.51
CA ASN A 81 9.44 -13.56 -7.14
C ASN A 81 10.64 -12.63 -7.01
N LYS A 82 10.45 -11.32 -7.25
CA LYS A 82 11.51 -10.32 -7.12
C LYS A 82 11.97 -10.14 -5.67
N ALA A 83 11.04 -10.11 -4.71
CA ALA A 83 11.36 -10.03 -3.29
C ALA A 83 12.12 -11.29 -2.82
N THR A 84 11.73 -12.48 -3.29
CA THR A 84 12.43 -13.73 -2.99
C THR A 84 13.85 -13.73 -3.55
N SER A 85 14.05 -13.30 -4.78
CA SER A 85 15.40 -13.18 -5.37
C SER A 85 16.26 -12.15 -4.63
N ALA A 86 15.66 -11.03 -4.23
CA ALA A 86 16.35 -9.98 -3.48
C ALA A 86 16.80 -10.45 -2.09
N THR A 87 15.94 -11.14 -1.34
CA THR A 87 16.29 -11.64 0.00
C THR A 87 17.40 -12.69 -0.05
N LYS A 88 17.44 -13.55 -1.08
CA LYS A 88 18.53 -14.51 -1.28
C LYS A 88 19.85 -13.80 -1.55
N ARG A 89 19.88 -12.86 -2.49
CA ARG A 89 21.08 -12.05 -2.76
C ARG A 89 21.55 -11.27 -1.52
N LEU A 90 20.63 -10.75 -0.73
CA LEU A 90 20.98 -10.06 0.53
C LEU A 90 21.50 -11.03 1.59
N ALA A 91 21.06 -12.28 1.62
CA ALA A 91 21.61 -13.30 2.51
C ALA A 91 23.07 -13.61 2.18
N GLU A 92 23.42 -13.71 0.89
CA GLU A 92 24.80 -13.89 0.42
C GLU A 92 25.70 -12.73 0.85
N ILE A 93 25.24 -11.48 0.74
CA ILE A 93 26.03 -10.27 1.02
C ILE A 93 26.10 -9.96 2.53
N ARG A 94 25.00 -10.17 3.26
CA ARG A 94 24.80 -9.69 4.64
C ARG A 94 24.54 -10.79 5.67
N GLY A 95 24.54 -12.04 5.23
CA GLY A 95 24.18 -13.20 6.05
C GLY A 95 22.67 -13.41 6.17
N GLU A 96 22.28 -14.62 6.49
CA GLU A 96 20.90 -15.04 6.71
C GLU A 96 20.28 -14.46 7.96
N CYS A 97 18.95 -14.42 8.05
CA CYS A 97 18.30 -14.12 9.31
C CYS A 97 18.39 -15.33 10.27
N PRO A 98 18.63 -15.09 11.56
CA PRO A 98 18.83 -16.18 12.52
C PRO A 98 17.67 -17.16 12.63
N ASP A 99 16.42 -16.71 12.46
CA ASP A 99 15.24 -17.57 12.58
C ASP A 99 14.99 -18.49 11.37
N LEU A 100 15.63 -18.20 10.24
CA LEU A 100 15.56 -19.04 9.03
C LEU A 100 16.97 -19.48 8.57
N TYR A 101 17.89 -19.69 9.50
CA TYR A 101 19.22 -20.14 9.17
C TYR A 101 19.20 -21.45 8.35
N GLY A 102 19.99 -21.51 7.27
CA GLY A 102 20.00 -22.63 6.32
C GLY A 102 18.93 -22.55 5.23
N ASN A 103 18.20 -21.45 5.10
CA ASN A 103 17.18 -21.26 4.06
C ASN A 103 17.56 -20.21 2.99
N ASP A 104 18.77 -19.75 2.97
CA ASP A 104 19.30 -18.73 2.04
C ASP A 104 18.44 -17.44 2.05
N ARG A 105 17.96 -17.01 3.22
CA ARG A 105 17.08 -15.84 3.32
C ARG A 105 17.60 -14.83 4.33
N ARG A 106 17.69 -13.57 3.89
CA ARG A 106 17.99 -12.44 4.76
C ARG A 106 16.79 -12.02 5.62
N ASN A 107 15.59 -12.15 5.12
CA ASN A 107 14.36 -11.65 5.74
C ASN A 107 13.36 -12.79 5.90
N ALA A 108 12.82 -12.98 7.11
CA ALA A 108 11.83 -14.02 7.40
C ALA A 108 10.53 -13.78 6.64
N ASN A 109 10.02 -12.56 6.68
CA ASN A 109 8.84 -12.12 5.95
C ASN A 109 9.24 -11.07 4.91
N LEU A 110 8.55 -11.04 3.79
CA LEU A 110 8.88 -10.17 2.66
C LEU A 110 7.72 -9.23 2.28
N LEU A 111 6.50 -9.70 2.44
CA LEU A 111 5.30 -9.01 1.96
C LEU A 111 4.32 -8.82 3.12
N ALA A 112 3.62 -7.69 3.08
CA ALA A 112 2.47 -7.44 3.95
C ALA A 112 1.47 -6.52 3.24
N VAL A 113 0.19 -6.80 3.41
CA VAL A 113 -0.89 -5.94 2.95
C VAL A 113 -1.31 -5.05 4.11
N ALA A 114 -0.81 -3.81 4.11
CA ALA A 114 -1.17 -2.81 5.11
C ALA A 114 -2.25 -1.88 4.56
N PRO A 115 -3.15 -1.32 5.40
CA PRO A 115 -4.26 -0.48 4.94
C PRO A 115 -3.83 0.79 4.18
N ASN A 116 -2.72 1.41 4.54
CA ASN A 116 -2.14 2.58 3.86
C ASN A 116 -3.09 3.77 3.65
N ALA A 117 -4.09 3.95 4.50
CA ALA A 117 -5.12 4.99 4.34
C ALA A 117 -4.53 6.41 4.28
N SER A 118 -3.67 6.76 5.24
CA SER A 118 -3.01 8.07 5.26
C SER A 118 -2.01 8.24 4.12
N SER A 119 -1.27 7.18 3.78
CA SER A 119 -0.32 7.20 2.66
C SER A 119 -1.03 7.39 1.32
N GLY A 120 -2.21 6.79 1.14
CA GLY A 120 -3.05 6.97 -0.05
C GLY A 120 -3.46 8.44 -0.26
N ILE A 121 -3.81 9.14 0.82
CA ILE A 121 -4.15 10.57 0.77
C ILE A 121 -2.93 11.41 0.34
N ILE A 122 -1.78 11.18 0.97
CA ILE A 122 -0.53 11.90 0.67
C ILE A 122 -0.07 11.63 -0.76
N CYS A 123 -0.26 10.42 -1.26
CA CYS A 123 0.08 10.01 -2.63
C CYS A 123 -1.04 10.37 -3.63
N SER A 124 -1.45 11.64 -3.64
CA SER A 124 -2.42 12.20 -4.60
C SER A 124 -3.82 11.58 -4.54
N GLY A 125 -4.27 11.16 -3.37
CA GLY A 125 -5.60 10.57 -3.19
C GLY A 125 -5.78 9.25 -3.96
N THR A 126 -4.74 8.42 -4.00
CA THR A 126 -4.86 7.07 -4.58
C THR A 126 -5.64 6.15 -3.66
N SER A 127 -6.17 5.04 -4.19
CA SER A 127 -6.88 4.07 -3.36
C SER A 127 -5.95 3.44 -2.31
N PRO A 128 -6.44 3.15 -1.09
CA PRO A 128 -5.62 2.60 -0.03
C PRO A 128 -5.30 1.12 -0.34
N SER A 129 -4.04 0.74 -0.19
CA SER A 129 -3.60 -0.64 -0.37
C SER A 129 -4.17 -1.32 -1.63
N ILE A 130 -4.74 -2.52 -1.46
CA ILE A 130 -5.47 -3.28 -2.49
C ILE A 130 -6.99 -3.06 -2.39
N GLU A 131 -7.43 -2.24 -1.47
CA GLU A 131 -8.84 -1.98 -1.21
C GLU A 131 -9.44 -1.01 -2.25
N PRO A 132 -10.75 -1.10 -2.51
CA PRO A 132 -11.43 -0.14 -3.35
C PRO A 132 -11.52 1.23 -2.65
N TYR A 133 -11.81 2.28 -3.42
CA TYR A 133 -12.24 3.54 -2.85
C TYR A 133 -13.54 3.32 -2.06
N ARG A 134 -13.62 3.98 -0.91
CA ARG A 134 -14.81 3.91 -0.04
C ARG A 134 -16.06 4.47 -0.73
N ALA A 135 -15.88 5.53 -1.53
CA ALA A 135 -16.94 6.26 -2.20
C ALA A 135 -16.35 7.09 -3.33
N ASN A 136 -17.15 7.44 -4.34
CA ASN A 136 -16.71 8.32 -5.44
C ASN A 136 -16.70 9.81 -5.04
N ALA A 137 -17.48 10.19 -4.04
CA ALA A 137 -17.43 11.51 -3.43
C ALA A 137 -17.69 11.41 -1.93
N TYR A 138 -16.87 12.09 -1.12
CA TYR A 138 -17.04 12.14 0.33
C TYR A 138 -16.36 13.38 0.94
N THR A 139 -16.80 13.74 2.13
CA THR A 139 -16.17 14.80 2.90
C THR A 139 -15.06 14.23 3.77
N HIS A 140 -13.83 14.63 3.51
CA HIS A 140 -12.68 14.33 4.36
C HIS A 140 -12.52 15.40 5.44
N LYS A 141 -12.68 15.03 6.70
CA LYS A 141 -12.51 15.92 7.85
C LYS A 141 -11.10 15.79 8.40
N THR A 142 -10.42 16.90 8.55
CA THR A 142 -9.09 17.02 9.17
C THR A 142 -9.12 18.06 10.29
N LEU A 143 -8.05 18.16 11.06
CA LEU A 143 -7.89 19.22 12.06
C LEU A 143 -7.90 20.64 11.44
N SER A 144 -7.49 20.75 10.17
CA SER A 144 -7.43 22.02 9.44
C SER A 144 -8.71 22.37 8.69
N GLY A 145 -9.74 21.52 8.71
CA GLY A 145 -11.00 21.77 8.02
C GLY A 145 -11.58 20.54 7.33
N SER A 146 -12.64 20.78 6.55
CA SER A 146 -13.34 19.73 5.79
C SER A 146 -13.12 19.95 4.29
N TYR A 147 -12.75 18.89 3.59
CA TYR A 147 -12.46 18.92 2.16
C TYR A 147 -13.34 17.93 1.43
N GLN A 148 -13.90 18.35 0.29
CA GLN A 148 -14.62 17.46 -0.62
C GLN A 148 -13.61 16.68 -1.47
N VAL A 149 -13.64 15.37 -1.33
CA VAL A 149 -12.85 14.46 -2.17
C VAL A 149 -13.75 13.90 -3.26
N LYS A 150 -13.28 13.98 -4.50
CA LYS A 150 -13.98 13.52 -5.70
C LYS A 150 -13.09 12.52 -6.42
N ASN A 151 -13.68 11.46 -6.96
CA ASN A 151 -12.96 10.47 -7.74
C ASN A 151 -12.50 11.07 -9.08
N LYS A 152 -11.20 11.24 -9.22
CA LYS A 152 -10.58 11.86 -10.41
C LYS A 152 -10.81 11.09 -11.72
N PHE A 153 -10.96 9.77 -11.64
CA PHE A 153 -11.20 8.94 -12.82
C PHE A 153 -12.65 9.10 -13.31
N LEU A 154 -13.60 9.12 -12.40
CA LEU A 154 -15.00 9.41 -12.69
C LEU A 154 -15.18 10.84 -13.22
N GLU A 155 -14.48 11.81 -12.64
CA GLU A 155 -14.49 13.18 -13.15
C GLU A 155 -14.01 13.26 -14.60
N LYS A 156 -12.98 12.47 -14.95
CA LYS A 156 -12.51 12.37 -16.34
C LYS A 156 -13.58 11.79 -17.27
N VAL A 157 -14.32 10.78 -16.83
CA VAL A 157 -15.45 10.22 -17.62
C VAL A 157 -16.51 11.28 -17.86
N PHE A 158 -16.92 12.03 -16.84
CA PHE A 158 -17.89 13.10 -16.99
C PHE A 158 -17.42 14.19 -17.94
N LYS A 159 -16.16 14.61 -17.84
CA LYS A 159 -15.58 15.60 -18.78
C LYS A 159 -15.55 15.09 -20.21
N ASN A 160 -15.24 13.82 -20.44
CA ASN A 160 -15.24 13.19 -21.76
C ASN A 160 -16.67 13.11 -22.36
N LYS A 161 -17.69 13.02 -21.51
CA LYS A 161 -19.11 13.07 -21.93
C LYS A 161 -19.60 14.50 -22.21
N GLY A 162 -18.74 15.52 -22.05
CA GLY A 162 -19.03 16.91 -22.39
C GLY A 162 -19.80 17.69 -21.33
N LEU A 163 -19.86 17.22 -20.06
CA LEU A 163 -20.55 17.93 -19.00
C LEU A 163 -19.86 19.27 -18.70
N LYS A 164 -20.69 20.30 -18.57
CA LYS A 164 -20.24 21.66 -18.19
C LYS A 164 -20.01 21.74 -16.68
N VAL A 165 -19.31 22.76 -16.25
CA VAL A 165 -18.92 22.96 -14.84
C VAL A 165 -20.11 22.88 -13.89
N LYS A 166 -21.23 23.54 -14.22
CA LYS A 166 -22.44 23.54 -13.40
C LYS A 166 -23.06 22.16 -13.28
N GLU A 167 -23.17 21.43 -14.38
CA GLU A 167 -23.69 20.06 -14.43
C GLU A 167 -22.82 19.10 -13.61
N LEU A 168 -21.49 19.29 -13.67
CA LEU A 168 -20.55 18.54 -12.83
C LEU A 168 -20.76 18.80 -11.33
N GLU A 169 -20.98 20.05 -10.93
CA GLU A 169 -21.24 20.37 -9.53
C GLU A 169 -22.53 19.74 -9.01
N ASP A 170 -23.59 19.75 -9.82
CA ASP A 170 -24.89 19.16 -9.46
C ASP A 170 -24.80 17.64 -9.34
N ILE A 171 -24.11 16.97 -10.28
CA ILE A 171 -23.87 15.52 -10.21
C ILE A 171 -23.03 15.17 -8.97
N TRP A 172 -21.99 15.93 -8.64
CA TRP A 172 -21.18 15.64 -7.45
C TRP A 172 -21.97 15.83 -6.14
N LYS A 173 -22.90 16.77 -6.08
CA LYS A 173 -23.84 16.91 -4.95
C LYS A 173 -24.75 15.71 -4.83
N ASP A 174 -25.31 15.24 -5.97
CA ASP A 174 -26.18 14.07 -6.00
C ASP A 174 -25.44 12.80 -5.57
N ILE A 175 -24.23 12.55 -6.11
CA ILE A 175 -23.37 11.44 -5.67
C ILE A 175 -23.09 11.52 -4.17
N SER A 176 -22.72 12.69 -3.67
CA SER A 176 -22.44 12.87 -2.22
C SER A 176 -23.67 12.65 -1.34
N GLY A 177 -24.85 13.00 -1.84
CA GLY A 177 -26.14 12.76 -1.16
C GLY A 177 -26.57 11.28 -1.12
N LYS A 178 -25.95 10.45 -1.93
CA LYS A 178 -26.19 8.99 -2.01
C LYS A 178 -24.96 8.17 -1.62
N ASP A 179 -24.28 8.58 -0.58
CA ASP A 179 -23.11 7.90 0.00
C ASP A 179 -21.95 7.64 -0.98
N GLY A 180 -21.88 8.44 -2.03
CA GLY A 180 -20.85 8.33 -3.07
C GLY A 180 -21.13 7.26 -4.13
N SER A 181 -22.33 6.69 -4.17
CA SER A 181 -22.78 5.73 -5.18
C SER A 181 -23.06 6.42 -6.51
N VAL A 182 -22.77 5.73 -7.60
CA VAL A 182 -23.06 6.17 -8.99
C VAL A 182 -24.14 5.35 -9.68
N GLN A 183 -24.67 4.32 -9.03
CA GLN A 183 -25.58 3.34 -9.63
C GLN A 183 -26.89 3.96 -10.17
N HIS A 184 -27.33 5.06 -9.58
CA HIS A 184 -28.53 5.79 -9.96
C HIS A 184 -28.34 6.74 -11.17
N LEU A 185 -27.09 6.99 -11.58
CA LEU A 185 -26.81 7.96 -12.65
C LEU A 185 -27.13 7.40 -14.03
N VAL A 186 -28.08 8.03 -14.72
CA VAL A 186 -28.48 7.63 -16.08
C VAL A 186 -27.41 7.98 -17.12
N ILE A 187 -26.55 8.94 -16.83
CA ILE A 187 -25.50 9.38 -17.74
C ILE A 187 -24.35 8.37 -17.90
N LEU A 188 -24.22 7.43 -16.94
CA LEU A 188 -23.22 6.36 -16.99
C LEU A 188 -23.83 5.10 -17.62
N THR A 189 -23.05 4.40 -18.45
CA THR A 189 -23.39 3.06 -18.92
C THR A 189 -23.27 2.05 -17.79
N ASP A 190 -23.84 0.85 -17.97
CA ASP A 190 -23.75 -0.19 -16.93
C ASP A 190 -22.30 -0.65 -16.71
N GLU A 191 -21.50 -0.73 -17.78
CA GLU A 191 -20.07 -1.03 -17.69
C GLU A 191 -19.31 0.06 -16.91
N GLU A 192 -19.64 1.34 -17.10
CA GLU A 192 -19.04 2.43 -16.34
C GLU A 192 -19.44 2.37 -14.87
N LYS A 193 -20.66 1.97 -14.53
CA LYS A 193 -21.12 1.80 -13.15
C LYS A 193 -20.43 0.64 -12.43
N GLU A 194 -20.04 -0.40 -13.15
CA GLU A 194 -19.25 -1.50 -12.59
C GLU A 194 -17.81 -1.08 -12.22
N ILE A 195 -17.29 -0.04 -12.87
CA ILE A 195 -15.94 0.48 -12.62
C ILE A 195 -15.93 1.38 -11.37
N PHE A 196 -17.03 2.09 -11.10
CA PHE A 196 -17.13 3.14 -10.10
C PHE A 196 -18.18 2.86 -9.03
#